data_4dec7366614eb0af7a3eed7de351589f
#
_entry.id   4dec7366614eb0af7a3eed7de351589f
#
_cell.length_a   1.000
_cell.length_b   1.000
_cell.length_c   1.000
_cell.angle_alpha   90.00
_cell.angle_beta   90.00
_cell.angle_gamma   90.00
#
_symmetry.space_group_name_H-M   'P 1'
#
loop_
_entity.id
_entity.type
_entity.pdbx_description
1 polymer ?
#
loop_
_entity_poly.entity_id
_entity_poly.type
_entity_poly.pdbx_seq_one_letter_code
_entity_poly.pdbx_strand_id
1 'polypeptide(L)'
;MKAAEFFQLPASLQPFASFFSPEVAPWEWLKTIGTALKAQDFSGGQAIPPGVYAEGQVYVHPSAQLPHTATLIGPVWVGPGTKLLPGCFLRGNVIVGANCTIGHNAELKNSLLMDNVQVPHRPYIGDSILGNGAHLGAGVVLSNLRLDQKPISVRLPSGVVDTGLRKFGAILGDKAEVGCNAVLNPGAVLGPRALVTPTVVLSGYVPPATIAHVRTTVHFVPRRD
;
A
#
# COMPACT_ATOMS: atom_id res chain seq x y z
N MET A 1 -20.07 3.95 1.25
CA MET A 1 -18.59 4.04 1.36
C MET A 1 -18.05 4.36 -0.01
N LYS A 2 -17.54 5.57 -0.20
CA LYS A 2 -16.95 6.07 -1.44
C LYS A 2 -15.47 6.32 -1.23
N ALA A 3 -14.67 6.29 -2.29
CA ALA A 3 -13.23 6.57 -2.23
C ALA A 3 -12.95 7.98 -1.69
N ALA A 4 -13.81 8.96 -2.01
CA ALA A 4 -13.74 10.33 -1.47
C ALA A 4 -13.81 10.41 0.07
N GLU A 5 -14.36 9.41 0.74
CA GLU A 5 -14.40 9.34 2.20
C GLU A 5 -13.05 8.90 2.81
N PHE A 6 -12.16 8.38 1.99
CA PHE A 6 -10.84 7.85 2.39
C PHE A 6 -9.68 8.68 1.90
N PHE A 7 -9.79 9.24 0.69
CA PHE A 7 -8.67 9.80 -0.04
C PHE A 7 -9.02 11.14 -0.68
N GLN A 8 -8.04 12.03 -0.66
CA GLN A 8 -7.95 13.15 -1.58
C GLN A 8 -6.88 12.83 -2.62
N LEU A 9 -7.27 12.66 -3.90
CA LEU A 9 -6.29 12.35 -4.94
C LEU A 9 -5.28 13.52 -5.08
N PRO A 10 -3.98 13.30 -4.86
CA PRO A 10 -2.99 14.37 -4.84
C PRO A 10 -2.62 14.84 -6.26
N ALA A 11 -2.05 16.05 -6.35
CA ALA A 11 -1.65 16.65 -7.62
C ALA A 11 -0.63 15.80 -8.40
N SER A 12 0.26 15.10 -7.69
CA SER A 12 1.25 14.21 -8.31
C SER A 12 0.64 13.04 -9.11
N LEU A 13 -0.61 12.67 -8.77
CA LEU A 13 -1.35 11.59 -9.40
C LEU A 13 -2.43 12.08 -10.39
N GLN A 14 -2.46 13.37 -10.73
CA GLN A 14 -3.39 13.93 -11.73
C GLN A 14 -3.36 13.19 -13.08
N PRO A 15 -2.21 12.70 -13.59
CA PRO A 15 -2.18 11.90 -14.82
C PRO A 15 -3.05 10.63 -14.76
N PHE A 16 -3.36 10.14 -13.57
CA PHE A 16 -4.18 8.95 -13.33
C PHE A 16 -5.62 9.25 -12.91
N ALA A 17 -6.00 10.54 -12.77
CA ALA A 17 -7.26 10.95 -12.16
C ALA A 17 -8.51 10.35 -12.84
N SER A 18 -8.49 10.20 -14.15
CA SER A 18 -9.62 9.62 -14.90
C SER A 18 -9.91 8.15 -14.58
N PHE A 19 -8.96 7.45 -13.96
CA PHE A 19 -9.07 6.03 -13.58
C PHE A 19 -9.52 5.84 -12.12
N PHE A 20 -9.43 6.88 -11.29
CA PHE A 20 -9.64 6.81 -9.85
C PHE A 20 -10.84 7.68 -9.44
N SER A 21 -12.05 7.26 -9.84
CA SER A 21 -13.28 7.97 -9.50
C SER A 21 -13.49 8.05 -7.99
N PRO A 22 -13.72 9.25 -7.42
CA PRO A 22 -14.00 9.42 -5.99
C PRO A 22 -15.36 8.83 -5.56
N GLU A 23 -16.26 8.56 -6.51
CA GLU A 23 -17.65 8.15 -6.25
C GLU A 23 -17.83 6.64 -6.06
N VAL A 24 -16.83 5.83 -6.42
CA VAL A 24 -16.89 4.37 -6.27
C VAL A 24 -16.31 3.92 -4.93
N ALA A 25 -16.52 2.65 -4.58
CA ALA A 25 -15.88 2.07 -3.39
C ALA A 25 -14.34 2.06 -3.56
N PRO A 26 -13.56 2.31 -2.50
CA PRO A 26 -12.11 2.49 -2.63
C PRO A 26 -11.37 1.26 -3.22
N TRP A 27 -11.85 0.04 -2.98
CA TRP A 27 -11.26 -1.17 -3.57
C TRP A 27 -11.50 -1.32 -5.08
N GLU A 28 -12.45 -0.58 -5.67
CA GLU A 28 -12.63 -0.58 -7.12
C GLU A 28 -11.40 -0.02 -7.85
N TRP A 29 -10.67 0.88 -7.22
CA TRP A 29 -9.43 1.42 -7.78
C TRP A 29 -8.35 0.35 -7.99
N LEU A 30 -8.35 -0.74 -7.20
CA LEU A 30 -7.43 -1.86 -7.41
C LEU A 30 -7.59 -2.52 -8.78
N LYS A 31 -8.82 -2.52 -9.30
CA LYS A 31 -9.16 -3.10 -10.62
C LYS A 31 -8.63 -2.24 -11.77
N THR A 32 -8.38 -0.95 -11.52
CA THR A 32 -8.01 0.02 -12.56
C THR A 32 -6.52 0.37 -12.59
N ILE A 33 -5.72 0.01 -11.57
CA ILE A 33 -4.28 0.35 -11.51
C ILE A 33 -3.54 -0.06 -12.78
N GLY A 34 -3.73 -1.30 -13.24
CA GLY A 34 -3.06 -1.80 -14.45
C GLY A 34 -3.48 -1.07 -15.73
N THR A 35 -4.76 -0.71 -15.86
CA THR A 35 -5.26 0.07 -17.00
C THR A 35 -4.77 1.51 -16.94
N ALA A 36 -4.73 2.09 -15.75
CA ALA A 36 -4.21 3.43 -15.52
C ALA A 36 -2.73 3.54 -15.93
N LEU A 37 -1.91 2.56 -15.57
CA LEU A 37 -0.51 2.50 -15.98
C LEU A 37 -0.33 2.32 -17.49
N LYS A 38 -1.11 1.43 -18.11
CA LYS A 38 -1.04 1.20 -19.57
C LYS A 38 -1.35 2.45 -20.40
N ALA A 39 -2.10 3.39 -19.85
CA ALA A 39 -2.44 4.64 -20.49
C ALA A 39 -1.37 5.73 -20.39
N GLN A 40 -0.29 5.49 -19.62
CA GLN A 40 0.76 6.48 -19.39
C GLN A 40 1.91 6.35 -20.39
N ASP A 41 2.55 7.48 -20.64
CA ASP A 41 3.85 7.54 -21.31
C ASP A 41 4.97 7.35 -20.27
N PHE A 42 5.76 6.31 -20.46
CA PHE A 42 6.89 5.98 -19.58
C PHE A 42 8.20 6.67 -20.03
N SER A 43 8.17 7.52 -21.04
CA SER A 43 9.32 8.32 -21.47
C SER A 43 9.66 9.42 -20.43
N GLY A 44 10.87 9.97 -20.51
CA GLY A 44 11.29 11.10 -19.67
C GLY A 44 11.59 10.75 -18.20
N GLY A 45 11.56 9.47 -17.83
CA GLY A 45 12.07 9.02 -16.54
C GLY A 45 13.61 9.13 -16.45
N GLN A 46 14.14 9.09 -15.22
CA GLN A 46 15.59 9.05 -15.03
C GLN A 46 16.20 7.72 -15.50
N ALA A 47 17.49 7.74 -15.83
CA ALA A 47 18.26 6.53 -16.11
C ALA A 47 18.33 5.63 -14.87
N ILE A 48 18.19 4.34 -15.07
CA ILE A 48 18.31 3.34 -14.00
C ILE A 48 19.79 3.07 -13.75
N PRO A 49 20.32 3.34 -12.54
CA PRO A 49 21.73 3.16 -12.24
C PRO A 49 22.15 1.69 -12.16
N PRO A 50 23.43 1.37 -12.36
CA PRO A 50 23.97 0.05 -12.10
C PRO A 50 23.60 -0.46 -10.68
N GLY A 51 23.20 -1.76 -10.57
CA GLY A 51 22.79 -2.37 -9.31
C GLY A 51 21.28 -2.31 -9.05
N VAL A 52 20.53 -1.46 -9.75
CA VAL A 52 19.06 -1.53 -9.78
C VAL A 52 18.65 -2.37 -11.01
N TYR A 53 17.98 -3.49 -10.76
CA TYR A 53 17.38 -4.28 -11.85
C TYR A 53 16.03 -3.69 -12.26
N ALA A 54 15.84 -3.44 -13.54
CA ALA A 54 14.57 -2.97 -14.08
C ALA A 54 14.18 -3.80 -15.30
N GLU A 55 12.89 -4.21 -15.35
CA GLU A 55 12.32 -5.00 -16.44
C GLU A 55 10.93 -4.45 -16.81
N GLY A 56 10.61 -4.40 -18.10
CA GLY A 56 9.33 -3.90 -18.61
C GLY A 56 9.21 -2.38 -18.51
N GLN A 57 7.98 -1.87 -18.41
CA GLN A 57 7.70 -0.43 -18.36
C GLN A 57 7.96 0.13 -16.96
N VAL A 58 9.03 0.85 -16.77
CA VAL A 58 9.41 1.47 -15.50
C VAL A 58 9.65 2.97 -15.71
N TYR A 59 8.87 3.80 -15.04
CA TYR A 59 9.10 5.23 -14.94
C TYR A 59 9.55 5.59 -13.53
N VAL A 60 10.67 6.27 -13.42
CA VAL A 60 11.14 6.86 -12.17
C VAL A 60 11.37 8.35 -12.41
N HIS A 61 10.65 9.19 -11.67
CA HIS A 61 10.75 10.64 -11.84
C HIS A 61 12.20 11.11 -11.64
N PRO A 62 12.72 12.09 -12.43
CA PRO A 62 14.11 12.58 -12.33
C PRO A 62 14.54 13.05 -10.94
N SER A 63 13.62 13.52 -10.09
CA SER A 63 13.92 13.94 -8.72
C SER A 63 13.78 12.82 -7.67
N ALA A 64 13.37 11.61 -8.07
CA ALA A 64 13.33 10.49 -7.15
C ALA A 64 14.73 9.95 -6.85
N GLN A 65 14.93 9.36 -5.69
CA GLN A 65 16.22 8.83 -5.27
C GLN A 65 16.22 7.31 -5.37
N LEU A 66 17.11 6.77 -6.21
CA LEU A 66 17.30 5.33 -6.37
C LEU A 66 18.46 4.84 -5.48
N PRO A 67 18.36 3.64 -4.89
CA PRO A 67 19.44 3.05 -4.11
C PRO A 67 20.48 2.38 -5.01
N HIS A 68 21.53 1.84 -4.40
CA HIS A 68 22.52 1.01 -5.09
C HIS A 68 22.02 -0.40 -5.44
N THR A 69 20.89 -0.87 -4.85
CA THR A 69 20.25 -2.16 -5.15
C THR A 69 18.74 -2.07 -5.00
N ALA A 70 18.00 -2.45 -6.02
CA ALA A 70 16.54 -2.62 -6.01
C ALA A 70 16.11 -3.49 -7.19
N THR A 71 14.86 -3.98 -7.16
CA THR A 71 14.25 -4.69 -8.29
C THR A 71 12.93 -4.04 -8.65
N LEU A 72 12.81 -3.59 -9.91
CA LEU A 72 11.63 -2.93 -10.46
C LEU A 72 11.12 -3.74 -11.67
N ILE A 73 10.00 -4.46 -11.50
CA ILE A 73 9.38 -5.23 -12.58
C ILE A 73 8.07 -4.56 -12.97
N GLY A 74 8.06 -3.94 -14.14
CA GLY A 74 6.98 -3.11 -14.64
C GLY A 74 5.64 -3.84 -14.87
N PRO A 75 4.57 -3.06 -15.10
CA PRO A 75 4.59 -1.60 -15.12
C PRO A 75 4.71 -0.99 -13.71
N VAL A 76 5.67 -0.06 -13.54
CA VAL A 76 5.96 0.64 -12.28
C VAL A 76 6.12 2.14 -12.54
N TRP A 77 5.44 2.94 -11.74
CA TRP A 77 5.53 4.40 -11.76
C TRP A 77 5.98 4.93 -10.40
N VAL A 78 7.08 5.69 -10.36
CA VAL A 78 7.60 6.31 -9.14
C VAL A 78 7.61 7.83 -9.31
N GLY A 79 6.84 8.51 -8.49
CA GLY A 79 6.64 9.96 -8.53
C GLY A 79 7.78 10.79 -7.95
N PRO A 80 7.65 12.13 -8.04
CA PRO A 80 8.72 13.07 -7.68
C PRO A 80 9.10 13.01 -6.20
N GLY A 81 10.37 13.20 -5.90
CA GLY A 81 10.93 13.28 -4.54
C GLY A 81 10.85 11.97 -3.74
N THR A 82 10.31 10.91 -4.32
CA THR A 82 10.20 9.60 -3.67
C THR A 82 11.58 8.96 -3.51
N LYS A 83 11.79 8.32 -2.36
CA LYS A 83 13.03 7.61 -2.02
C LYS A 83 12.80 6.11 -2.04
N LEU A 84 13.54 5.39 -2.88
CA LEU A 84 13.64 3.94 -2.82
C LEU A 84 14.88 3.56 -2.01
N LEU A 85 14.74 2.66 -1.05
CA LEU A 85 15.85 2.21 -0.21
C LEU A 85 16.35 0.82 -0.66
N PRO A 86 17.57 0.43 -0.28
CA PRO A 86 18.19 -0.81 -0.75
C PRO A 86 17.33 -2.05 -0.53
N GLY A 87 17.30 -2.92 -1.56
CA GLY A 87 16.58 -4.19 -1.53
C GLY A 87 15.07 -4.10 -1.73
N CYS A 88 14.50 -2.92 -1.99
CA CYS A 88 13.07 -2.84 -2.30
C CYS A 88 12.73 -3.58 -3.60
N PHE A 89 11.54 -4.21 -3.60
CA PHE A 89 11.03 -4.98 -4.73
C PHE A 89 9.64 -4.46 -5.13
N LEU A 90 9.57 -3.76 -6.25
CA LEU A 90 8.33 -3.28 -6.84
C LEU A 90 8.01 -4.13 -8.06
N ARG A 91 6.80 -4.74 -8.09
CA ARG A 91 6.45 -5.63 -9.19
C ARG A 91 4.99 -5.53 -9.61
N GLY A 92 4.78 -5.43 -10.89
CA GLY A 92 3.50 -5.50 -11.60
C GLY A 92 2.42 -4.56 -11.06
N ASN A 93 2.09 -3.53 -11.82
CA ASN A 93 1.03 -2.56 -11.54
C ASN A 93 1.26 -1.78 -10.24
N VAL A 94 2.40 -1.12 -10.08
CA VAL A 94 2.70 -0.28 -8.91
C VAL A 94 2.72 1.19 -9.30
N ILE A 95 1.93 2.00 -8.60
CA ILE A 95 1.96 3.46 -8.68
C ILE A 95 2.38 4.01 -7.32
N VAL A 96 3.43 4.82 -7.29
CA VAL A 96 3.90 5.54 -6.11
C VAL A 96 3.87 7.03 -6.39
N GLY A 97 3.19 7.79 -5.56
CA GLY A 97 3.08 9.25 -5.64
C GLY A 97 4.35 9.98 -5.24
N ALA A 98 4.23 11.24 -4.84
CA ALA A 98 5.35 12.10 -4.51
C ALA A 98 5.81 11.93 -3.04
N ASN A 99 7.13 12.19 -2.82
CA ASN A 99 7.74 12.27 -1.49
C ASN A 99 7.54 11.05 -0.58
N CYS A 100 7.33 9.88 -1.18
CA CYS A 100 7.22 8.61 -0.45
C CYS A 100 8.59 8.09 -0.02
N THR A 101 8.60 7.22 0.98
CA THR A 101 9.77 6.40 1.33
C THR A 101 9.40 4.93 1.20
N ILE A 102 9.99 4.26 0.21
CA ILE A 102 9.84 2.81 0.01
C ILE A 102 11.09 2.15 0.57
N GLY A 103 10.92 1.46 1.69
CA GLY A 103 12.01 1.11 2.58
C GLY A 103 12.81 -0.10 2.18
N HIS A 104 13.79 -0.39 3.03
CA HIS A 104 14.66 -1.54 2.92
C HIS A 104 13.85 -2.84 2.90
N ASN A 105 14.05 -3.65 1.84
CA ASN A 105 13.35 -4.92 1.61
C ASN A 105 11.81 -4.81 1.67
N ALA A 106 11.24 -3.66 1.30
CA ALA A 106 9.81 -3.53 1.10
C ALA A 106 9.41 -4.22 -0.21
N GLU A 107 8.34 -5.01 -0.18
CA GLU A 107 7.76 -5.58 -1.40
C GLU A 107 6.40 -4.94 -1.69
N LEU A 108 6.25 -4.39 -2.90
CA LEU A 108 5.02 -3.81 -3.42
C LEU A 108 4.55 -4.61 -4.65
N LYS A 109 3.28 -4.96 -4.68
CA LYS A 109 2.66 -5.67 -5.81
C LYS A 109 1.23 -5.18 -6.04
N ASN A 110 0.92 -4.76 -7.28
CA ASN A 110 -0.42 -4.28 -7.67
C ASN A 110 -1.00 -3.29 -6.66
N SER A 111 -0.29 -2.19 -6.41
CA SER A 111 -0.60 -1.27 -5.31
C SER A 111 -0.49 0.18 -5.74
N LEU A 112 -1.30 1.03 -5.11
CA LEU A 112 -1.29 2.48 -5.26
C LEU A 112 -0.91 3.11 -3.91
N LEU A 113 0.20 3.82 -3.88
CA LEU A 113 0.64 4.66 -2.77
C LEU A 113 0.50 6.12 -3.18
N MET A 114 -0.25 6.90 -2.43
CA MET A 114 -0.41 8.35 -2.67
C MET A 114 0.80 9.12 -2.16
N ASP A 115 0.67 10.44 -1.98
CA ASP A 115 1.81 11.27 -1.59
C ASP A 115 2.19 11.10 -0.11
N ASN A 116 3.49 11.27 0.17
CA ASN A 116 4.08 11.27 1.52
C ASN A 116 3.90 9.94 2.29
N VAL A 117 3.67 8.83 1.59
CA VAL A 117 3.54 7.50 2.22
C VAL A 117 4.91 7.04 2.75
N GLN A 118 4.92 6.54 3.99
CA GLN A 118 6.11 6.07 4.66
C GLN A 118 6.00 4.57 4.96
N VAL A 119 6.79 3.76 4.26
CA VAL A 119 6.86 2.29 4.42
C VAL A 119 8.32 1.83 4.53
N PRO A 120 9.06 2.29 5.56
CA PRO A 120 10.52 2.30 5.56
C PRO A 120 11.18 0.94 5.80
N HIS A 121 10.50 -0.08 6.37
CA HIS A 121 11.18 -1.27 6.88
C HIS A 121 10.42 -2.56 6.64
N ARG A 122 10.74 -3.30 5.57
CA ARG A 122 10.31 -4.67 5.24
C ARG A 122 8.79 -4.93 5.27
N PRO A 123 7.92 -4.01 4.85
CA PRO A 123 6.51 -4.34 4.71
C PRO A 123 6.28 -5.20 3.45
N TYR A 124 5.24 -6.05 3.51
CA TYR A 124 4.62 -6.63 2.33
C TYR A 124 3.33 -5.88 2.00
N ILE A 125 3.24 -5.32 0.80
CA ILE A 125 2.11 -4.52 0.33
C ILE A 125 1.58 -5.14 -0.96
N GLY A 126 0.62 -6.04 -0.84
CA GLY A 126 0.00 -6.70 -2.00
C GLY A 126 -1.43 -6.22 -2.22
N ASP A 127 -1.78 -5.87 -3.47
CA ASP A 127 -3.13 -5.52 -3.90
C ASP A 127 -3.79 -4.53 -2.90
N SER A 128 -3.12 -3.38 -2.65
CA SER A 128 -3.48 -2.44 -1.58
C SER A 128 -3.44 -1.00 -2.04
N ILE A 129 -4.16 -0.12 -1.34
CA ILE A 129 -4.13 1.33 -1.56
C ILE A 129 -3.79 2.02 -0.24
N LEU A 130 -2.77 2.87 -0.27
CA LEU A 130 -2.33 3.68 0.85
C LEU A 130 -2.55 5.16 0.54
N GLY A 131 -3.37 5.82 1.33
CA GLY A 131 -3.70 7.25 1.22
C GLY A 131 -2.53 8.16 1.57
N ASN A 132 -2.73 9.45 1.36
CA ASN A 132 -1.69 10.45 1.60
C ASN A 132 -1.19 10.41 3.05
N GLY A 133 0.13 10.38 3.22
CA GLY A 133 0.76 10.37 4.54
C GLY A 133 0.49 9.11 5.36
N ALA A 134 0.00 8.03 4.75
CA ALA A 134 -0.14 6.75 5.45
C ALA A 134 1.24 6.20 5.85
N HIS A 135 1.29 5.51 7.00
CA HIS A 135 2.52 4.97 7.56
C HIS A 135 2.38 3.50 7.93
N LEU A 136 3.36 2.68 7.52
CA LEU A 136 3.52 1.31 7.98
C LEU A 136 4.80 1.17 8.80
N GLY A 137 4.66 0.70 10.02
CA GLY A 137 5.79 0.29 10.86
C GLY A 137 6.55 -0.91 10.30
N ALA A 138 7.69 -1.23 10.91
CA ALA A 138 8.55 -2.32 10.46
C ALA A 138 7.82 -3.66 10.45
N GLY A 139 7.99 -4.43 9.36
CA GLY A 139 7.47 -5.79 9.24
C GLY A 139 5.95 -5.91 9.12
N VAL A 140 5.24 -4.83 8.82
CA VAL A 140 3.79 -4.89 8.55
C VAL A 140 3.51 -5.74 7.32
N VAL A 141 2.47 -6.58 7.41
CA VAL A 141 2.02 -7.43 6.30
C VAL A 141 0.58 -7.06 5.93
N LEU A 142 0.39 -6.63 4.67
CA LEU A 142 -0.95 -6.49 4.07
C LEU A 142 -1.24 -7.77 3.28
N SER A 143 -1.80 -8.77 3.98
CA SER A 143 -2.10 -10.08 3.37
C SER A 143 -3.24 -9.94 2.35
N ASN A 144 -3.00 -10.40 1.12
CA ASN A 144 -3.89 -10.12 -0.02
C ASN A 144 -4.65 -11.34 -0.55
N LEU A 145 -4.47 -12.52 0.06
CA LEU A 145 -5.13 -13.75 -0.38
C LEU A 145 -5.69 -14.51 0.83
N ARG A 146 -6.95 -14.92 0.75
CA ARG A 146 -7.58 -15.79 1.74
C ARG A 146 -7.00 -17.20 1.66
N LEU A 147 -6.91 -17.89 2.80
CA LEU A 147 -6.44 -19.28 2.85
C LEU A 147 -7.35 -20.25 2.08
N ASP A 148 -8.66 -19.97 2.04
CA ASP A 148 -9.64 -20.74 1.27
C ASP A 148 -9.74 -20.31 -0.21
N GLN A 149 -8.93 -19.34 -0.63
CA GLN A 149 -8.82 -18.78 -1.98
C GLN A 149 -10.13 -18.23 -2.60
N LYS A 150 -11.17 -18.05 -1.81
CA LYS A 150 -12.45 -17.45 -2.23
C LYS A 150 -12.31 -15.94 -2.45
N PRO A 151 -13.26 -15.33 -3.20
CA PRO A 151 -13.36 -13.87 -3.29
C PRO A 151 -13.40 -13.21 -1.92
N ILE A 152 -12.85 -11.99 -1.85
CA ILE A 152 -12.74 -11.24 -0.61
C ILE A 152 -13.95 -10.33 -0.46
N SER A 153 -14.59 -10.41 0.71
CA SER A 153 -15.67 -9.52 1.10
C SER A 153 -15.19 -8.56 2.18
N VAL A 154 -15.64 -7.31 2.13
CA VAL A 154 -15.38 -6.29 3.16
C VAL A 154 -16.50 -6.30 4.20
N ARG A 155 -16.14 -6.38 5.46
CA ARG A 155 -17.10 -6.31 6.58
C ARG A 155 -17.19 -4.86 7.07
N LEU A 156 -18.31 -4.23 6.81
CA LEU A 156 -18.63 -2.87 7.22
C LEU A 156 -19.70 -2.87 8.31
N PRO A 157 -19.87 -1.76 9.06
CA PRO A 157 -20.98 -1.61 9.99
C PRO A 157 -22.36 -1.78 9.32
N SER A 158 -22.47 -1.42 8.05
CA SER A 158 -23.70 -1.56 7.24
C SER A 158 -23.94 -2.98 6.69
N GLY A 159 -23.02 -3.90 6.88
CA GLY A 159 -23.11 -5.27 6.38
C GLY A 159 -21.86 -5.74 5.64
N VAL A 160 -21.96 -6.91 5.01
CA VAL A 160 -20.87 -7.51 4.23
C VAL A 160 -21.04 -7.14 2.76
N VAL A 161 -19.98 -6.62 2.14
CA VAL A 161 -19.94 -6.25 0.72
C VAL A 161 -18.98 -7.17 0.00
N ASP A 162 -19.45 -7.84 -1.04
CA ASP A 162 -18.61 -8.62 -1.94
C ASP A 162 -17.86 -7.67 -2.89
N THR A 163 -16.54 -7.82 -2.97
CA THR A 163 -15.70 -6.97 -3.83
C THR A 163 -15.49 -7.57 -5.22
N GLY A 164 -15.81 -8.84 -5.42
CA GLY A 164 -15.47 -9.60 -6.62
C GLY A 164 -13.95 -9.81 -6.81
N LEU A 165 -13.13 -9.38 -5.86
CA LEU A 165 -11.67 -9.50 -5.93
C LEU A 165 -11.20 -10.78 -5.26
N ARG A 166 -10.42 -11.60 -5.96
CA ARG A 166 -9.74 -12.76 -5.38
C ARG A 166 -8.50 -12.36 -4.56
N LYS A 167 -7.86 -11.23 -4.93
CA LYS A 167 -6.72 -10.65 -4.22
C LYS A 167 -7.05 -9.22 -3.84
N PHE A 168 -6.96 -8.93 -2.56
CA PHE A 168 -7.16 -7.61 -2.00
C PHE A 168 -6.52 -7.58 -0.61
N GLY A 169 -5.47 -6.79 -0.42
CA GLY A 169 -4.79 -6.61 0.85
C GLY A 169 -5.56 -5.68 1.77
N ALA A 170 -5.23 -4.40 1.72
CA ALA A 170 -5.86 -3.41 2.56
C ALA A 170 -6.08 -2.07 1.85
N ILE A 171 -7.05 -1.31 2.37
CA ILE A 171 -7.25 0.11 2.10
C ILE A 171 -6.87 0.88 3.35
N LEU A 172 -5.92 1.79 3.24
CA LEU A 172 -5.54 2.72 4.30
C LEU A 172 -5.91 4.14 3.86
N GLY A 173 -6.86 4.76 4.54
CA GLY A 173 -7.25 6.15 4.30
C GLY A 173 -6.10 7.13 4.60
N ASP A 174 -6.29 8.39 4.22
CA ASP A 174 -5.29 9.44 4.42
C ASP A 174 -4.83 9.50 5.89
N LYS A 175 -3.50 9.52 6.09
CA LYS A 175 -2.85 9.56 7.43
C LYS A 175 -3.20 8.38 8.34
N ALA A 176 -3.60 7.24 7.78
CA ALA A 176 -3.75 6.02 8.58
C ALA A 176 -2.37 5.44 8.92
N GLU A 177 -2.23 4.89 10.13
CA GLU A 177 -0.98 4.37 10.65
C GLU A 177 -1.11 2.94 11.14
N VAL A 178 -0.11 2.10 10.84
CA VAL A 178 -0.08 0.70 11.26
C VAL A 178 1.25 0.43 11.98
N GLY A 179 1.15 0.00 13.23
CA GLY A 179 2.28 -0.30 14.09
C GLY A 179 3.08 -1.53 13.64
N CYS A 180 4.32 -1.63 14.12
CA CYS A 180 5.26 -2.69 13.75
C CYS A 180 4.69 -4.11 13.92
N ASN A 181 5.01 -5.00 12.96
CA ASN A 181 4.60 -6.41 12.94
C ASN A 181 3.08 -6.65 13.03
N ALA A 182 2.27 -5.64 12.73
CA ALA A 182 0.84 -5.87 12.57
C ALA A 182 0.56 -6.59 11.24
N VAL A 183 -0.48 -7.40 11.22
CA VAL A 183 -0.96 -8.11 10.04
C VAL A 183 -2.37 -7.64 9.73
N LEU A 184 -2.57 -7.06 8.56
CA LEU A 184 -3.89 -6.75 8.05
C LEU A 184 -4.33 -7.90 7.14
N ASN A 185 -5.41 -8.58 7.54
CA ASN A 185 -5.99 -9.68 6.76
C ASN A 185 -6.68 -9.18 5.48
N PRO A 186 -6.86 -10.03 4.47
CA PRO A 186 -7.45 -9.66 3.20
C PRO A 186 -8.78 -8.91 3.36
N GLY A 187 -8.88 -7.76 2.69
CA GLY A 187 -10.05 -6.90 2.75
C GLY A 187 -10.14 -6.01 3.99
N ALA A 188 -9.03 -5.80 4.71
CA ALA A 188 -9.00 -4.82 5.79
C ALA A 188 -9.12 -3.39 5.25
N VAL A 189 -9.93 -2.56 5.92
CA VAL A 189 -10.19 -1.17 5.52
C VAL A 189 -10.02 -0.27 6.72
N LEU A 190 -9.09 0.66 6.65
CA LEU A 190 -8.81 1.67 7.67
C LEU A 190 -9.29 3.04 7.19
N GLY A 191 -10.18 3.68 7.94
CA GLY A 191 -10.60 5.05 7.68
C GLY A 191 -9.45 6.06 7.84
N PRO A 192 -9.60 7.29 7.35
CA PRO A 192 -8.59 8.34 7.53
C PRO A 192 -8.21 8.52 9.00
N ARG A 193 -6.89 8.66 9.25
CA ARG A 193 -6.33 8.82 10.60
C ARG A 193 -6.62 7.66 11.57
N ALA A 194 -7.04 6.50 11.06
CA ALA A 194 -7.13 5.30 11.90
C ALA A 194 -5.72 4.80 12.25
N LEU A 195 -5.59 4.25 13.45
CA LEU A 195 -4.33 3.71 13.96
C LEU A 195 -4.52 2.25 14.38
N VAL A 196 -3.60 1.38 13.95
CA VAL A 196 -3.51 0.00 14.43
C VAL A 196 -2.24 -0.13 15.26
N THR A 197 -2.36 -0.58 16.52
CA THR A 197 -1.19 -0.73 17.38
C THR A 197 -0.28 -1.89 16.95
N PRO A 198 1.00 -1.92 17.37
CA PRO A 198 1.92 -2.99 17.00
C PRO A 198 1.40 -4.39 17.33
N THR A 199 1.80 -5.37 16.51
CA THR A 199 1.49 -6.82 16.66
C THR A 199 0.02 -7.21 16.54
N VAL A 200 -0.86 -6.28 16.20
CA VAL A 200 -2.29 -6.57 15.99
C VAL A 200 -2.51 -7.36 14.71
N VAL A 201 -3.31 -8.42 14.78
CA VAL A 201 -3.88 -9.09 13.61
C VAL A 201 -5.29 -8.56 13.40
N LEU A 202 -5.49 -7.79 12.32
CA LEU A 202 -6.74 -7.08 12.04
C LEU A 202 -7.49 -7.67 10.87
N SER A 203 -8.82 -7.79 11.01
CA SER A 203 -9.76 -8.06 9.92
C SER A 203 -10.91 -7.06 9.95
N GLY A 204 -11.40 -6.67 8.76
CA GLY A 204 -12.58 -5.80 8.62
C GLY A 204 -12.26 -4.32 8.67
N TYR A 205 -13.16 -3.51 9.20
CA TYR A 205 -13.14 -2.06 9.11
C TYR A 205 -12.76 -1.38 10.43
N VAL A 206 -11.84 -0.42 10.36
CA VAL A 206 -11.53 0.51 11.45
C VAL A 206 -12.06 1.89 11.07
N PRO A 207 -12.94 2.50 11.87
CA PRO A 207 -13.50 3.83 11.58
C PRO A 207 -12.43 4.93 11.52
N PRO A 208 -12.71 6.07 10.87
CA PRO A 208 -11.81 7.22 10.89
C PRO A 208 -11.44 7.66 12.31
N ALA A 209 -10.20 8.13 12.48
CA ALA A 209 -9.68 8.66 13.75
C ALA A 209 -9.87 7.69 14.96
N THR A 210 -9.81 6.40 14.72
CA THR A 210 -10.02 5.35 15.73
C THR A 210 -8.75 4.52 15.90
N ILE A 211 -8.49 4.06 17.13
CA ILE A 211 -7.37 3.19 17.47
C ILE A 211 -7.87 1.75 17.62
N ALA A 212 -7.36 0.86 16.77
CA ALA A 212 -7.51 -0.59 16.93
C ALA A 212 -6.32 -1.12 17.75
N HIS A 213 -6.60 -1.69 18.93
CA HIS A 213 -5.58 -2.23 19.81
C HIS A 213 -6.02 -3.55 20.44
N VAL A 214 -5.05 -4.37 20.83
CA VAL A 214 -5.26 -5.58 21.64
C VAL A 214 -4.63 -5.38 23.00
N ARG A 215 -5.33 -5.74 24.05
CA ARG A 215 -4.76 -5.81 25.41
C ARG A 215 -4.18 -7.20 25.61
N THR A 216 -2.86 -7.30 25.78
CA THR A 216 -2.16 -8.55 26.07
C THR A 216 -1.65 -8.53 27.51
N THR A 217 -1.75 -9.66 28.18
CA THR A 217 -1.15 -9.86 29.51
C THR A 217 0.15 -10.64 29.35
N VAL A 218 1.25 -10.11 29.89
CA VAL A 218 2.54 -10.80 29.91
C VAL A 218 2.64 -11.58 31.21
N HIS A 219 2.93 -12.89 31.11
CA HIS A 219 3.16 -13.76 32.25
C HIS A 219 4.65 -14.07 32.36
N PHE A 220 5.18 -13.95 33.57
CA PHE A 220 6.55 -14.31 33.88
C PHE A 220 6.59 -15.68 34.55
N VAL A 221 7.40 -16.58 34.00
CA VAL A 221 7.63 -17.91 34.58
C VAL A 221 9.14 -18.09 34.76
N PRO A 222 9.60 -18.75 35.87
CA PRO A 222 11.02 -19.05 36.04
C PRO A 222 11.51 -19.93 34.88
N ARG A 223 12.67 -19.57 34.35
CA ARG A 223 13.38 -20.43 33.42
C ARG A 223 13.84 -21.68 34.16
N ARG A 224 13.55 -22.84 33.63
CA ARG A 224 14.14 -24.11 34.13
C ARG A 224 15.39 -24.37 33.29
N ASP A 225 16.53 -24.49 34.00
CA ASP A 225 17.82 -24.88 33.41
C ASP A 225 17.83 -26.38 33.12
#